data_73a5558d4fe1f23b4c40aef5b9ad8295
#
_entry.id   73a5558d4fe1f23b4c40aef5b9ad8295
#
_cell.length_a   1.000
_cell.length_b   1.000
_cell.length_c   1.000
_cell.angle_alpha   90.00
_cell.angle_beta   90.00
_cell.angle_gamma   90.00
#
_symmetry.space_group_name_H-M   'P 1'
#
loop_
_entity.id
_entity.type
_entity.pdbx_description
1 polymer ?
#
loop_
_entity_poly.entity_id
_entity_poly.type
_entity_poly.pdbx_seq_one_letter_code
_entity_poly.pdbx_strand_id
1 'polypeptide(L)' 'MSLSAHLAELSEKHKLLERRIAQEQSRPGSSDQEIRRMKLEKLRLKEEISKFETRRH' A
#
# COMPACT_ATOMS: atom_id res chain seq x y z
N MET A 1 -3.92 -21.41 2.47
CA MET A 1 -4.04 -20.17 1.69
C MET A 1 -3.19 -20.25 0.44
N SER A 2 -3.77 -19.90 -0.68
CA SER A 2 -2.99 -19.85 -1.91
C SER A 2 -2.20 -18.56 -1.99
N LEU A 3 -1.09 -18.61 -2.71
CA LEU A 3 -0.25 -17.43 -2.94
C LEU A 3 -1.02 -16.32 -3.66
N SER A 4 -1.88 -16.71 -4.59
CA SER A 4 -2.68 -15.73 -5.34
C SER A 4 -3.67 -15.00 -4.45
N ALA A 5 -4.26 -15.67 -3.47
CA ALA A 5 -5.15 -15.03 -2.51
C ALA A 5 -4.40 -14.01 -1.64
N HIS A 6 -3.19 -14.37 -1.25
CA HIS A 6 -2.34 -13.46 -0.46
C HIS A 6 -1.95 -12.21 -1.26
N LEU A 7 -1.60 -12.40 -2.53
CA LEU A 7 -1.29 -11.29 -3.43
C LEU A 7 -2.48 -10.37 -3.63
N ALA A 8 -3.67 -10.95 -3.77
CA ALA A 8 -4.89 -10.16 -3.93
C ALA A 8 -5.15 -9.31 -2.69
N GLU A 9 -4.92 -9.87 -1.50
CA GLU A 9 -5.05 -9.12 -0.25
C GLU A 9 -4.09 -7.95 -0.18
N LEU A 10 -2.83 -8.19 -0.51
CA LEU A 10 -1.81 -7.15 -0.51
C LEU A 10 -2.14 -6.05 -1.50
N SER A 11 -2.60 -6.43 -2.67
CA SER A 11 -3.01 -5.48 -3.71
C SER A 11 -4.17 -4.61 -3.26
N GLU A 12 -5.16 -5.21 -2.59
CA GLU A 12 -6.29 -4.47 -2.04
C GLU A 12 -5.86 -3.47 -0.97
N LYS A 13 -5.00 -3.89 -0.06
CA LYS A 13 -4.45 -3.01 0.97
C LYS A 13 -3.70 -1.84 0.36
N HIS A 14 -2.95 -2.10 -0.69
CA HIS A 14 -2.21 -1.07 -1.40
C HIS A 14 -3.16 -0.02 -1.98
N LYS A 15 -4.22 -0.45 -2.61
CA LYS A 15 -5.23 0.45 -3.17
C LYS A 15 -5.92 1.28 -2.09
N LEU A 16 -6.25 0.65 -0.97
CA LEU A 16 -6.88 1.35 0.15
C LEU A 16 -5.96 2.43 0.71
N LEU A 17 -4.69 2.13 0.84
CA LEU A 17 -3.71 3.10 1.31
C LEU A 17 -3.57 4.27 0.34
N GLU A 18 -3.56 4.00 -0.95
CA GLU A 18 -3.53 5.05 -1.96
C GLU A 18 -4.71 6.01 -1.83
N ARG A 19 -5.90 5.46 -1.62
CA ARG A 19 -7.11 6.26 -1.42
C ARG A 19 -7.01 7.10 -0.15
N ARG A 20 -6.53 6.51 0.95
CA ARG A 20 -6.36 7.22 2.20
C ARG A 20 -5.36 8.35 2.09
N ILE A 21 -4.25 8.10 1.43
CA ILE A 21 -3.23 9.12 1.21
C ILE A 21 -3.82 10.29 0.42
N ALA A 22 -4.54 9.98 -0.66
CA ALA A 22 -5.17 11.01 -1.47
C ALA A 22 -6.18 11.83 -0.67
N GLN A 23 -6.98 11.18 0.15
CA GLN A 23 -7.95 11.86 1.02
C GLN A 23 -7.25 12.77 2.03
N GLU A 24 -6.21 12.27 2.67
CA GLU A 24 -5.46 13.06 3.66
C GLU A 24 -4.77 14.25 3.00
N GLN A 25 -4.20 14.07 1.83
CA GLN A 25 -3.53 15.16 1.12
C GLN A 25 -4.48 16.26 0.69
N SER A 26 -5.72 15.94 0.38
CA SER A 26 -6.72 16.94 0.00
C SER A 26 -7.42 17.58 1.19
N ARG A 27 -7.14 17.11 2.39
CA ARG A 27 -7.75 17.60 3.60
C ARG A 27 -7.00 18.81 4.14
N PRO A 28 -7.65 19.94 4.38
CA PRO A 28 -6.98 21.07 5.05
C PRO A 28 -6.65 20.68 6.49
N GLY A 29 -5.41 20.89 6.90
CA GLY A 29 -4.97 20.54 8.24
C GLY A 29 -4.50 19.10 8.40
N SER A 30 -4.26 18.38 7.31
CA SER A 30 -3.72 17.04 7.37
C SER A 30 -2.31 17.03 7.98
N SER A 31 -1.99 15.93 8.68
CA SER A 31 -0.69 15.79 9.32
C SER A 31 0.32 15.20 8.34
N ASP A 32 1.44 15.90 8.16
CA ASP A 32 2.53 15.41 7.31
C ASP A 32 3.10 14.10 7.83
N GLN A 33 3.11 13.94 9.16
CA GLN A 33 3.60 12.72 9.77
C GLN A 33 2.74 11.51 9.38
N GLU A 34 1.43 11.67 9.40
CA GLU A 34 0.51 10.59 9.03
C GLU A 34 0.65 10.24 7.55
N ILE A 35 0.76 11.24 6.71
CA ILE A 35 0.94 11.03 5.28
C ILE A 35 2.23 10.27 5.01
N ARG A 36 3.32 10.64 5.68
CA ARG A 36 4.59 9.93 5.55
C ARG A 36 4.51 8.49 6.01
N ARG A 37 3.79 8.25 7.11
CA ARG A 37 3.60 6.90 7.64
C ARG A 37 2.83 6.04 6.64
N MET A 38 1.76 6.58 6.10
CA MET A 38 0.96 5.87 5.10
C MET A 38 1.74 5.60 3.81
N LYS A 39 2.55 6.56 3.38
CA LYS A 39 3.41 6.38 2.21
C LYS A 39 4.45 5.29 2.44
N LEU A 40 4.99 5.21 3.64
CA LEU A 40 5.95 4.17 4.01
C LEU A 40 5.29 2.80 4.00
N GLU A 41 4.08 2.68 4.56
CA GLU A 41 3.33 1.43 4.51
C GLU A 41 3.02 1.01 3.08
N LYS A 42 2.60 1.96 2.26
CA LYS A 42 2.35 1.71 0.85
C LYS A 42 3.59 1.17 0.15
N LEU A 43 4.73 1.76 0.44
CA LEU A 43 6.01 1.32 -0.13
C LEU A 43 6.35 -0.11 0.28
N ARG A 44 6.14 -0.44 1.56
CA ARG A 44 6.36 -1.80 2.04
C ARG A 44 5.47 -2.82 1.36
N LEU A 45 4.20 -2.49 1.19
CA LEU A 45 3.27 -3.36 0.48
C LEU A 45 3.68 -3.55 -0.97
N LYS A 46 4.11 -2.48 -1.62
CA LYS A 46 4.58 -2.54 -2.99
C LYS A 46 5.82 -3.44 -3.11
N GLU A 47 6.72 -3.34 -2.15
CA GLU A 47 7.92 -4.18 -2.13
C GLU A 47 7.57 -5.65 -1.95
N GLU A 48 6.62 -5.96 -1.07
CA GLU A 48 6.17 -7.33 -0.87
C GLU A 48 5.53 -7.91 -2.13
N ILE A 49 4.67 -7.13 -2.76
CA ILE A 49 4.03 -7.52 -4.02
C ILE A 49 5.11 -7.79 -5.08
N SER A 50 6.08 -6.91 -5.18
CA SER A 50 7.19 -7.04 -6.12
C SER A 50 8.00 -8.30 -5.89
N LYS A 51 8.25 -8.65 -4.62
CA LYS A 51 8.97 -9.88 -4.28
C LYS A 51 8.25 -11.11 -4.77
N PHE A 52 6.93 -11.16 -4.60
CA PHE A 52 6.13 -12.29 -5.07
C PHE A 52 6.14 -12.38 -6.58
N GLU A 53 6.06 -11.25 -7.25
CA GLU A 53 6.12 -11.21 -8.71
C GLU A 53 7.46 -11.68 -9.24
N THR A 54 8.55 -11.28 -8.59
CA THR A 54 9.89 -11.66 -8.97
C THR A 54 10.12 -13.15 -8.82
N ARG A 55 9.51 -13.77 -7.80
CA ARG A 55 9.64 -15.21 -7.56
C ARG A 55 8.93 -16.07 -8.59
N ARG A 56 8.10 -15.48 -9.41
CA ARG A 56 7.31 -16.21 -10.40
C ARG A 56 8.06 -16.55 -11.68
N HIS A 57 9.27 -16.14 -11.81
CA HIS A 57 10.09 -16.47 -12.99
C HIS A 57 10.56 -17.89 -13.02
#